data_1292bbedcf4bb9ee4b6cdce8de482400
#
_entry.id   1292bbedcf4bb9ee4b6cdce8de482400
#
_cell.length_a   1.000
_cell.length_b   1.000
_cell.length_c   1.000
_cell.angle_alpha   90.00
_cell.angle_beta   90.00
_cell.angle_gamma   90.00
#
_symmetry.space_group_name_H-M   'P 1'
#
loop_
_entity.id
_entity.type
_entity.pdbx_description
1 polymer ?
#
loop_
_entity_poly.entity_id
_entity_poly.type
_entity_poly.pdbx_seq_one_letter_code
_entity_poly.pdbx_strand_id
1 'polypeptide(L)'
;EIKAAGITTKDTNSAANPATNKNTDDRTVYCIQTDKGSFKSKRLIIACGLTASPKLGSDGSLFRQIEALGHHIQKPLPALCGFSCDGLNFKKITGVRCDATVASVIDGQMTEQNTGELQLADYGISGIPVFQISSLMSRALDKGQRVEVIIDFLPAFSDDELNGYIKDRSITTTDNRSLNEMLNGLLNNKLLLELIHK
;
A
#
# COMPACT_ATOMS: atom_id res chain seq x y z
N GLU A 1 -22.74 11.82 10.42
CA GLU A 1 -21.55 11.16 10.98
C GLU A 1 -21.62 11.29 12.50
N ILE A 2 -21.66 10.18 13.23
CA ILE A 2 -21.71 10.19 14.70
C ILE A 2 -20.28 9.99 15.17
N LYS A 3 -19.67 11.03 15.73
CA LYS A 3 -18.36 10.91 16.40
C LYS A 3 -18.59 10.45 17.83
N ALA A 4 -18.03 9.29 18.19
CA ALA A 4 -18.07 8.83 19.58
C ALA A 4 -16.99 9.55 20.39
N ALA A 5 -17.40 10.29 21.41
CA ALA A 5 -16.50 11.02 22.31
C ALA A 5 -15.96 10.14 23.45
N GLY A 6 -16.61 9.02 23.75
CA GLY A 6 -16.16 8.08 24.78
C GLY A 6 -17.07 6.85 24.89
N ILE A 7 -16.48 5.73 25.23
CA ILE A 7 -17.18 4.48 25.53
C ILE A 7 -16.74 4.07 26.94
N THR A 8 -17.68 3.88 27.83
CA THR A 8 -17.42 3.37 29.17
C THR A 8 -18.33 2.20 29.50
N THR A 9 -17.82 1.23 30.25
CA THR A 9 -18.64 0.16 30.82
C THR A 9 -18.99 0.53 32.25
N LYS A 10 -20.25 0.40 32.63
CA LYS A 10 -20.67 0.45 34.03
C LYS A 10 -21.13 -0.95 34.43
N ASP A 11 -20.35 -1.59 35.29
CA ASP A 11 -20.83 -2.73 36.06
C ASP A 11 -21.78 -2.23 37.14
N THR A 12 -22.96 -2.78 37.22
CA THR A 12 -23.94 -2.46 38.25
C THR A 12 -23.62 -3.14 39.60
N ASN A 13 -22.53 -3.91 39.68
CA ASN A 13 -21.95 -4.41 40.93
C ASN A 13 -20.43 -4.64 40.78
N SER A 14 -19.70 -4.00 41.69
CA SER A 14 -18.35 -4.21 42.23
C SER A 14 -17.43 -5.26 41.56
N ALA A 15 -16.25 -4.71 41.17
CA ALA A 15 -14.95 -5.39 41.07
C ALA A 15 -14.89 -6.76 40.38
N ALA A 16 -14.71 -6.76 39.09
CA ALA A 16 -14.14 -7.92 38.36
C ALA A 16 -13.26 -7.47 37.21
N ASN A 17 -12.09 -8.06 37.16
CA ASN A 17 -10.99 -7.91 36.21
C ASN A 17 -11.44 -8.15 34.75
N PRO A 18 -11.10 -7.32 33.74
CA PRO A 18 -11.60 -7.45 32.36
C PRO A 18 -10.95 -8.54 31.51
N ALA A 19 -10.25 -9.49 32.09
CA ALA A 19 -9.47 -10.49 31.34
C ALA A 19 -10.00 -11.92 31.44
N THR A 20 -11.30 -12.16 31.29
CA THR A 20 -11.79 -13.52 31.03
C THR A 20 -13.05 -13.50 30.17
N ASN A 21 -12.90 -14.03 28.97
CA ASN A 21 -13.96 -14.40 28.04
C ASN A 21 -14.86 -15.47 28.70
N LYS A 22 -15.90 -15.06 29.43
CA LYS A 22 -16.97 -15.91 29.89
C LYS A 22 -18.29 -15.15 29.88
N ASN A 23 -19.24 -15.63 29.11
CA ASN A 23 -20.66 -15.34 29.12
C ASN A 23 -20.98 -13.89 29.52
N THR A 24 -21.27 -13.04 28.55
CA THR A 24 -21.79 -11.70 28.81
C THR A 24 -22.94 -11.81 29.80
N ASP A 25 -22.64 -11.54 31.08
CA ASP A 25 -23.65 -11.41 32.12
C ASP A 25 -24.64 -10.34 31.63
N ASP A 26 -25.91 -10.63 31.68
CA ASP A 26 -27.00 -9.75 31.19
C ASP A 26 -27.01 -8.36 31.90
N ARG A 27 -26.04 -8.10 32.77
CA ARG A 27 -25.85 -6.90 33.58
C ARG A 27 -24.88 -5.85 33.02
N THR A 28 -24.06 -6.19 32.02
CA THR A 28 -23.11 -5.23 31.44
C THR A 28 -23.84 -4.26 30.50
N VAL A 29 -23.70 -2.96 30.76
CA VAL A 29 -24.27 -1.90 29.93
C VAL A 29 -23.17 -1.02 29.38
N TYR A 30 -23.06 -0.92 28.07
CA TYR A 30 -22.18 0.02 27.39
C TYR A 30 -22.82 1.42 27.38
N CYS A 31 -22.09 2.42 27.86
CA CYS A 31 -22.46 3.82 27.77
C CYS A 31 -21.66 4.47 26.65
N ILE A 32 -22.31 4.98 25.63
CA ILE A 32 -21.73 5.58 24.44
C ILE A 32 -22.00 7.07 24.49
N GLN A 33 -20.95 7.87 24.57
CA GLN A 33 -21.02 9.32 24.50
C GLN A 33 -20.74 9.78 23.06
N THR A 34 -21.59 10.61 22.52
CA THR A 34 -21.45 11.15 21.16
C THR A 34 -21.76 12.65 21.18
N ASP A 35 -21.44 13.33 20.09
CA ASP A 35 -21.84 14.73 19.84
C ASP A 35 -23.39 14.96 19.85
N LYS A 36 -24.15 13.89 19.64
CA LYS A 36 -25.63 13.91 19.60
C LYS A 36 -26.30 13.43 20.91
N GLY A 37 -25.47 13.10 21.92
CA GLY A 37 -25.99 12.67 23.23
C GLY A 37 -25.41 11.36 23.71
N SER A 38 -25.98 10.83 24.79
CA SER A 38 -25.54 9.61 25.46
C SER A 38 -26.52 8.46 25.17
N PHE A 39 -25.95 7.32 24.81
CA PHE A 39 -26.73 6.12 24.52
C PHE A 39 -26.30 4.98 25.45
N LYS A 40 -27.23 4.09 25.78
CA LYS A 40 -26.98 2.89 26.56
C LYS A 40 -27.35 1.66 25.75
N SER A 41 -26.51 0.61 25.75
CA SER A 41 -26.75 -0.63 25.05
C SER A 41 -26.18 -1.83 25.81
N LYS A 42 -26.86 -2.96 25.75
CA LYS A 42 -26.34 -4.23 26.28
C LYS A 42 -25.30 -4.87 25.34
N ARG A 43 -25.26 -4.47 24.08
CA ARG A 43 -24.32 -4.97 23.07
C ARG A 43 -23.82 -3.81 22.23
N LEU A 44 -22.54 -3.82 21.90
CA LEU A 44 -21.89 -2.78 21.11
C LEU A 44 -21.11 -3.42 19.98
N ILE A 45 -21.32 -2.93 18.77
CA ILE A 45 -20.53 -3.28 17.58
C ILE A 45 -19.72 -2.03 17.20
N ILE A 46 -18.40 -2.16 17.19
CA ILE A 46 -17.48 -1.09 16.78
C ILE A 46 -17.02 -1.40 15.36
N ALA A 47 -17.40 -0.56 14.40
CA ALA A 47 -17.11 -0.70 12.99
C ALA A 47 -16.59 0.62 12.40
N CYS A 48 -15.69 1.28 13.12
CA CYS A 48 -15.19 2.63 12.80
C CYS A 48 -14.04 2.65 11.77
N GLY A 49 -13.55 1.48 11.35
CA GLY A 49 -12.34 1.39 10.53
C GLY A 49 -11.05 1.73 11.31
N LEU A 50 -9.94 1.81 10.60
CA LEU A 50 -8.64 2.19 11.17
C LEU A 50 -8.28 3.63 10.76
N THR A 51 -7.22 3.81 9.96
CA THR A 51 -6.69 5.13 9.55
C THR A 51 -6.60 5.31 8.04
N ALA A 52 -7.27 4.45 7.27
CA ALA A 52 -7.11 4.41 5.81
C ALA A 52 -7.70 5.63 5.09
N SER A 53 -8.71 6.27 5.67
CA SER A 53 -9.39 7.42 5.03
C SER A 53 -9.93 8.39 6.06
N PRO A 54 -9.07 9.20 6.71
CA PRO A 54 -9.48 10.08 7.81
C PRO A 54 -10.59 11.07 7.43
N LYS A 55 -10.58 11.55 6.17
CA LYS A 55 -11.63 12.46 5.67
C LYS A 55 -13.01 11.81 5.57
N LEU A 56 -13.07 10.49 5.51
CA LEU A 56 -14.31 9.71 5.44
C LEU A 56 -14.67 9.06 6.79
N GLY A 57 -13.98 9.41 7.88
CA GLY A 57 -14.29 8.98 9.24
C GLY A 57 -13.45 7.82 9.76
N SER A 58 -12.57 7.19 8.96
CA SER A 58 -11.62 6.21 9.46
C SER A 58 -10.29 6.90 9.85
N ASP A 59 -10.31 7.55 10.99
CA ASP A 59 -9.24 8.43 11.48
C ASP A 59 -8.52 7.91 12.74
N GLY A 60 -8.90 6.70 13.22
CA GLY A 60 -8.33 6.10 14.43
C GLY A 60 -8.82 6.71 15.74
N SER A 61 -9.82 7.60 15.71
CA SER A 61 -10.32 8.33 16.89
C SER A 61 -10.83 7.42 18.01
N LEU A 62 -11.25 6.18 17.71
CA LEU A 62 -11.73 5.22 18.70
C LEU A 62 -10.65 4.27 19.24
N PHE A 63 -9.39 4.39 18.86
CA PHE A 63 -8.34 3.47 19.31
C PHE A 63 -8.20 3.45 20.83
N ARG A 64 -8.16 4.61 21.47
CA ARG A 64 -8.06 4.71 22.94
C ARG A 64 -9.24 4.04 23.66
N GLN A 65 -10.45 4.17 23.13
CA GLN A 65 -11.64 3.56 23.69
C GLN A 65 -11.63 2.04 23.55
N ILE A 66 -11.15 1.54 22.41
CA ILE A 66 -11.00 0.10 22.15
C ILE A 66 -9.95 -0.49 23.10
N GLU A 67 -8.83 0.20 23.32
CA GLU A 67 -7.80 -0.22 24.27
C GLU A 67 -8.33 -0.18 25.71
N ALA A 68 -9.14 0.83 26.09
CA ALA A 68 -9.78 0.90 27.39
C ALA A 68 -10.79 -0.23 27.65
N LEU A 69 -11.30 -0.88 26.59
CA LEU A 69 -12.12 -2.09 26.68
C LEU A 69 -11.28 -3.38 26.79
N GLY A 70 -9.95 -3.28 26.90
CA GLY A 70 -9.04 -4.41 27.08
C GLY A 70 -8.47 -5.01 25.80
N HIS A 71 -8.67 -4.38 24.64
CA HIS A 71 -8.07 -4.81 23.39
C HIS A 71 -6.68 -4.18 23.19
N HIS A 72 -5.80 -4.93 22.53
CA HIS A 72 -4.51 -4.41 22.08
C HIS A 72 -4.61 -4.06 20.59
N ILE A 73 -4.29 -2.81 20.24
CA ILE A 73 -4.27 -2.37 18.85
C ILE A 73 -2.84 -2.44 18.33
N GLN A 74 -2.61 -3.28 17.34
CA GLN A 74 -1.35 -3.26 16.61
C GLN A 74 -1.28 -2.00 15.74
N LYS A 75 -0.07 -1.42 15.63
CA LYS A 75 0.18 -0.24 14.79
C LYS A 75 -0.32 -0.48 13.37
N PRO A 76 -1.30 0.29 12.87
CA PRO A 76 -1.72 0.19 11.49
C PRO A 76 -0.61 0.63 10.55
N LEU A 77 -0.37 -0.16 9.51
CA LEU A 77 0.58 0.18 8.45
C LEU A 77 -0.16 0.25 7.11
N PRO A 78 0.31 1.06 6.16
CA PRO A 78 -0.26 1.12 4.82
C PRO A 78 -0.18 -0.25 4.13
N ALA A 79 -1.24 -0.58 3.39
CA ALA A 79 -1.31 -1.74 2.50
C ALA A 79 -2.18 -1.38 1.30
N LEU A 80 -2.02 -2.10 0.20
CA LEU A 80 -2.68 -1.81 -1.09
C LEU A 80 -2.48 -0.35 -1.50
N CYS A 81 -1.24 0.12 -1.42
CA CYS A 81 -0.86 1.50 -1.69
C CYS A 81 0.32 1.59 -2.66
N GLY A 82 0.47 2.76 -3.31
CA GLY A 82 1.66 3.10 -4.07
C GLY A 82 2.81 3.54 -3.17
N PHE A 83 4.00 3.67 -3.77
CA PHE A 83 5.21 4.13 -3.08
C PHE A 83 5.82 5.34 -3.78
N SER A 84 6.29 6.27 -2.97
CA SER A 84 7.22 7.30 -3.44
C SER A 84 8.58 6.66 -3.68
N CYS A 85 9.15 6.89 -4.85
CA CYS A 85 10.41 6.30 -5.24
C CYS A 85 11.36 7.38 -5.76
N ASP A 86 12.64 7.13 -5.53
CA ASP A 86 13.74 7.83 -6.19
C ASP A 86 14.26 6.99 -7.36
N GLY A 87 15.12 7.58 -8.18
CA GLY A 87 15.83 6.85 -9.22
C GLY A 87 15.42 7.22 -10.64
N LEU A 88 14.16 7.53 -10.93
CA LEU A 88 13.66 8.04 -12.22
C LEU A 88 13.06 9.43 -12.04
N ASN A 89 12.98 10.19 -13.13
CA ASN A 89 12.23 11.43 -13.11
C ASN A 89 10.73 11.15 -13.33
N PHE A 90 10.07 10.74 -12.25
CA PHE A 90 8.67 10.33 -12.28
C PHE A 90 7.72 11.41 -12.82
N LYS A 91 8.06 12.69 -12.68
CA LYS A 91 7.25 13.79 -13.25
C LYS A 91 7.19 13.73 -14.78
N LYS A 92 8.28 13.30 -15.44
CA LYS A 92 8.31 13.18 -16.90
C LYS A 92 7.51 11.98 -17.43
N ILE A 93 7.43 10.92 -16.64
CA ILE A 93 6.80 9.66 -16.99
C ILE A 93 5.43 9.45 -16.33
N THR A 94 4.93 10.46 -15.63
CA THR A 94 3.63 10.38 -14.96
C THR A 94 2.50 10.05 -15.94
N GLY A 95 1.57 9.19 -15.48
CA GLY A 95 0.43 8.71 -16.24
C GLY A 95 0.74 7.55 -17.21
N VAL A 96 2.01 7.12 -17.32
CA VAL A 96 2.36 5.92 -18.10
C VAL A 96 1.84 4.70 -17.35
N ARG A 97 1.22 3.79 -18.11
CA ARG A 97 0.81 2.45 -17.67
C ARG A 97 1.43 1.44 -18.61
N CYS A 98 1.91 0.35 -18.09
CA CYS A 98 2.49 -0.75 -18.84
C CYS A 98 2.42 -2.04 -18.03
N ASP A 99 2.42 -3.17 -18.70
CA ASP A 99 2.67 -4.45 -18.05
C ASP A 99 4.12 -4.51 -17.58
N ALA A 100 4.32 -4.86 -16.34
CA ALA A 100 5.64 -4.95 -15.74
C ALA A 100 5.67 -6.01 -14.63
N THR A 101 6.84 -6.58 -14.39
CA THR A 101 7.12 -7.34 -13.16
C THR A 101 7.80 -6.41 -12.17
N VAL A 102 7.25 -6.32 -10.96
CA VAL A 102 7.78 -5.52 -9.86
C VAL A 102 8.22 -6.46 -8.74
N ALA A 103 9.50 -6.40 -8.40
CA ALA A 103 10.08 -7.19 -7.31
C ALA A 103 10.50 -6.26 -6.16
N SER A 104 10.19 -6.67 -4.94
CA SER A 104 10.64 -6.01 -3.72
C SER A 104 11.99 -6.55 -3.27
N VAL A 105 12.90 -5.65 -2.91
CA VAL A 105 14.22 -5.96 -2.37
C VAL A 105 14.33 -5.33 -0.98
N ILE A 106 14.55 -6.16 0.04
CA ILE A 106 14.67 -5.71 1.44
C ILE A 106 16.06 -6.08 1.94
N ASP A 107 16.82 -5.07 2.36
CA ASP A 107 18.22 -5.22 2.81
C ASP A 107 19.09 -5.98 1.78
N GLY A 108 18.86 -5.71 0.49
CA GLY A 108 19.61 -6.34 -0.61
C GLY A 108 19.13 -7.75 -1.01
N GLN A 109 18.07 -8.27 -0.39
CA GLN A 109 17.49 -9.57 -0.73
C GLN A 109 16.16 -9.39 -1.45
N MET A 110 16.00 -10.03 -2.61
CA MET A 110 14.70 -10.10 -3.29
C MET A 110 13.75 -10.95 -2.47
N THR A 111 12.53 -10.45 -2.23
CA THR A 111 11.56 -11.08 -1.34
C THR A 111 10.30 -11.55 -2.07
N GLU A 112 9.58 -10.65 -2.70
CA GLU A 112 8.36 -10.94 -3.46
C GLU A 112 8.40 -10.24 -4.80
N GLN A 113 7.77 -10.87 -5.81
CA GLN A 113 7.56 -10.25 -7.11
C GLN A 113 6.15 -10.52 -7.62
N ASN A 114 5.60 -9.57 -8.35
CA ASN A 114 4.30 -9.71 -8.99
C ASN A 114 4.31 -9.03 -10.36
N THR A 115 3.56 -9.60 -11.30
CA THR A 115 3.42 -9.09 -12.66
C THR A 115 2.01 -8.56 -12.89
N GLY A 116 1.89 -7.43 -13.56
CA GLY A 116 0.60 -6.82 -13.91
C GLY A 116 0.75 -5.39 -14.39
N GLU A 117 -0.36 -4.68 -14.52
CA GLU A 117 -0.36 -3.28 -14.93
C GLU A 117 0.28 -2.39 -13.83
N LEU A 118 1.48 -1.90 -14.13
CA LEU A 118 2.19 -0.89 -13.36
C LEU A 118 1.73 0.49 -13.81
N GLN A 119 1.50 1.37 -12.85
CA GLN A 119 1.20 2.77 -13.08
C GLN A 119 2.35 3.63 -12.53
N LEU A 120 2.91 4.49 -13.37
CA LEU A 120 3.89 5.49 -12.99
C LEU A 120 3.16 6.79 -12.64
N ALA A 121 3.30 7.22 -11.38
CA ALA A 121 2.75 8.47 -10.85
C ALA A 121 3.87 9.52 -10.72
N ASP A 122 3.53 10.77 -10.49
CA ASP A 122 4.51 11.85 -10.32
C ASP A 122 5.41 11.68 -9.07
N TYR A 123 4.97 10.88 -8.11
CA TYR A 123 5.67 10.56 -6.86
C TYR A 123 6.43 9.21 -6.90
N GLY A 124 6.17 8.35 -7.88
CA GLY A 124 6.73 7.00 -7.89
C GLY A 124 5.85 5.97 -8.59
N ILE A 125 5.63 4.83 -7.94
CA ILE A 125 4.97 3.66 -8.53
C ILE A 125 3.65 3.32 -7.84
N SER A 126 2.73 2.79 -8.63
CA SER A 126 1.39 2.34 -8.22
C SER A 126 0.92 1.21 -9.15
N GLY A 127 -0.28 0.71 -8.95
CA GLY A 127 -0.84 -0.37 -9.75
C GLY A 127 -0.84 -1.71 -9.05
N ILE A 128 -1.47 -2.70 -9.67
CA ILE A 128 -1.75 -4.00 -9.04
C ILE A 128 -0.50 -4.71 -8.49
N PRO A 129 0.61 -4.85 -9.26
CA PRO A 129 1.79 -5.54 -8.76
C PRO A 129 2.41 -4.85 -7.54
N VAL A 130 2.35 -3.51 -7.49
CA VAL A 130 2.83 -2.72 -6.35
C VAL A 130 1.94 -2.91 -5.13
N PHE A 131 0.62 -2.93 -5.31
CA PHE A 131 -0.34 -3.13 -4.21
C PHE A 131 -0.16 -4.49 -3.54
N GLN A 132 0.13 -5.52 -4.30
CA GLN A 132 0.30 -6.88 -3.78
C GLN A 132 1.51 -6.99 -2.84
N ILE A 133 2.63 -6.36 -3.18
CA ILE A 133 3.86 -6.38 -2.35
C ILE A 133 3.89 -5.28 -1.28
N SER A 134 2.93 -4.35 -1.30
CA SER A 134 2.95 -3.13 -0.47
C SER A 134 2.97 -3.40 1.03
N SER A 135 2.24 -4.41 1.49
CA SER A 135 2.17 -4.71 2.93
C SER A 135 3.52 -5.20 3.49
N LEU A 136 4.27 -5.96 2.69
CA LEU A 136 5.61 -6.42 3.04
C LEU A 136 6.60 -5.25 3.10
N MET A 137 6.61 -4.42 2.06
CA MET A 137 7.46 -3.24 1.97
C MET A 137 7.17 -2.23 3.10
N SER A 138 5.89 -1.99 3.42
CA SER A 138 5.49 -1.09 4.52
C SER A 138 5.99 -1.58 5.87
N ARG A 139 5.93 -2.89 6.13
CA ARG A 139 6.47 -3.49 7.37
C ARG A 139 7.98 -3.38 7.45
N ALA A 140 8.68 -3.54 6.33
CA ALA A 140 10.13 -3.39 6.27
C ALA A 140 10.55 -1.94 6.55
N LEU A 141 9.88 -0.97 5.91
CA LEU A 141 10.11 0.46 6.17
C LEU A 141 9.82 0.84 7.62
N ASP A 142 8.75 0.31 8.22
CA ASP A 142 8.42 0.55 9.64
C ASP A 142 9.51 0.04 10.60
N LYS A 143 10.24 -1.01 10.21
CA LYS A 143 11.38 -1.55 10.94
C LYS A 143 12.70 -0.83 10.64
N GLY A 144 12.69 0.20 9.80
CA GLY A 144 13.89 0.93 9.37
C GLY A 144 14.78 0.16 8.41
N GLN A 145 14.27 -0.87 7.74
CA GLN A 145 15.02 -1.63 6.75
C GLN A 145 15.12 -0.86 5.42
N ARG A 146 16.17 -1.11 4.66
CA ARG A 146 16.33 -0.58 3.31
C ARG A 146 15.37 -1.31 2.37
N VAL A 147 14.52 -0.55 1.68
CA VAL A 147 13.55 -1.10 0.73
C VAL A 147 13.81 -0.51 -0.64
N GLU A 148 13.96 -1.39 -1.62
CA GLU A 148 14.16 -1.06 -3.02
C GLU A 148 13.18 -1.87 -3.88
N VAL A 149 12.99 -1.44 -5.13
CA VAL A 149 12.21 -2.17 -6.14
C VAL A 149 13.04 -2.39 -7.39
N ILE A 150 12.91 -3.56 -7.97
CA ILE A 150 13.39 -3.87 -9.31
C ILE A 150 12.17 -3.97 -10.20
N ILE A 151 12.20 -3.27 -11.34
CA ILE A 151 11.10 -3.25 -12.29
C ILE A 151 11.60 -3.78 -13.62
N ASP A 152 11.01 -4.88 -14.06
CA ASP A 152 11.13 -5.35 -15.42
C ASP A 152 9.95 -4.81 -16.23
N PHE A 153 10.24 -3.92 -17.18
CA PHE A 153 9.26 -3.28 -18.06
C PHE A 153 8.92 -4.10 -19.29
N LEU A 154 9.56 -5.23 -19.51
CA LEU A 154 9.39 -6.10 -20.66
C LEU A 154 9.23 -7.57 -20.26
N PRO A 155 8.34 -7.92 -19.32
CA PRO A 155 8.26 -9.25 -18.72
C PRO A 155 7.84 -10.34 -19.72
N ALA A 156 7.42 -9.96 -20.92
CA ALA A 156 7.09 -10.89 -22.00
C ALA A 156 8.31 -11.33 -22.82
N PHE A 157 9.48 -10.71 -22.61
CA PHE A 157 10.72 -11.05 -23.31
C PHE A 157 11.70 -11.71 -22.34
N SER A 158 12.33 -12.79 -22.79
CA SER A 158 13.56 -13.26 -22.18
C SER A 158 14.75 -12.37 -22.58
N ASP A 159 15.85 -12.44 -21.84
CA ASP A 159 17.06 -11.69 -22.16
C ASP A 159 17.58 -12.02 -23.56
N ASP A 160 17.51 -13.30 -23.99
CA ASP A 160 17.95 -13.73 -25.31
C ASP A 160 17.05 -13.18 -26.43
N GLU A 161 15.74 -13.18 -26.24
CA GLU A 161 14.77 -12.61 -27.21
C GLU A 161 14.96 -11.10 -27.32
N LEU A 162 15.14 -10.40 -26.22
CA LEU A 162 15.38 -8.94 -26.22
C LEU A 162 16.71 -8.61 -26.90
N ASN A 163 17.77 -9.35 -26.59
CA ASN A 163 19.06 -9.20 -27.24
C ASN A 163 18.99 -9.48 -28.74
N GLY A 164 18.26 -10.52 -29.17
CA GLY A 164 17.98 -10.81 -30.58
C GLY A 164 17.26 -9.65 -31.28
N TYR A 165 16.19 -9.16 -30.66
CA TYR A 165 15.39 -8.04 -31.18
C TYR A 165 16.23 -6.77 -31.38
N ILE A 166 17.10 -6.43 -30.40
CA ILE A 166 17.99 -5.26 -30.48
C ILE A 166 19.02 -5.45 -31.59
N LYS A 167 19.64 -6.65 -31.71
CA LYS A 167 20.63 -6.95 -32.71
C LYS A 167 20.02 -6.84 -34.13
N ASP A 168 18.88 -7.44 -34.36
CA ASP A 168 18.22 -7.43 -35.70
C ASP A 168 17.90 -5.99 -36.12
N ARG A 169 17.44 -5.15 -35.21
CA ARG A 169 17.19 -3.73 -35.52
C ARG A 169 18.47 -2.93 -35.72
N SER A 170 19.57 -3.25 -35.05
CA SER A 170 20.85 -2.59 -35.29
C SER A 170 21.49 -2.96 -36.63
N ILE A 171 21.32 -4.19 -37.09
CA ILE A 171 21.87 -4.66 -38.38
C ILE A 171 21.08 -4.09 -39.56
N THR A 172 19.76 -3.94 -39.45
CA THR A 172 18.91 -3.40 -40.52
C THR A 172 19.04 -1.88 -40.68
N THR A 173 19.80 -1.22 -39.80
CA THR A 173 19.91 0.24 -39.78
C THR A 173 21.22 0.68 -40.40
N THR A 174 21.24 0.84 -41.73
CA THR A 174 22.32 1.51 -42.46
C THR A 174 22.34 3.03 -42.33
N ASP A 175 21.33 3.59 -41.69
CA ASP A 175 21.14 5.02 -41.48
C ASP A 175 21.45 5.41 -40.01
N ASN A 176 21.89 6.67 -39.80
CA ASN A 176 22.16 7.31 -38.50
C ASN A 176 20.91 7.45 -37.62
N ARG A 177 20.15 6.36 -37.42
CA ARG A 177 18.99 6.41 -36.51
C ARG A 177 19.42 6.51 -35.06
N SER A 178 18.71 7.32 -34.28
CA SER A 178 18.93 7.42 -32.86
C SER A 178 18.49 6.13 -32.14
N LEU A 179 19.08 5.84 -30.98
CA LEU A 179 18.69 4.69 -30.15
C LEU A 179 17.19 4.67 -29.85
N ASN A 180 16.59 5.85 -29.67
CA ASN A 180 15.16 6.02 -29.45
C ASN A 180 14.32 5.52 -30.66
N GLU A 181 14.75 5.81 -31.87
CA GLU A 181 14.07 5.34 -33.10
C GLU A 181 14.22 3.81 -33.28
N MET A 182 15.35 3.25 -32.86
CA MET A 182 15.58 1.80 -32.92
C MET A 182 14.70 1.03 -31.94
N LEU A 183 14.45 1.59 -30.76
CA LEU A 183 13.67 0.96 -29.68
C LEU A 183 12.21 1.40 -29.66
N ASN A 184 11.80 2.24 -30.64
CA ASN A 184 10.42 2.69 -30.74
C ASN A 184 9.44 1.50 -30.89
N GLY A 185 8.39 1.51 -30.10
CA GLY A 185 7.37 0.45 -30.06
C GLY A 185 7.61 -0.64 -29.02
N LEU A 186 8.79 -0.70 -28.36
CA LEU A 186 9.02 -1.61 -27.24
C LEU A 186 8.35 -1.10 -25.95
N LEU A 187 8.51 0.18 -25.67
CA LEU A 187 8.00 0.83 -24.48
C LEU A 187 7.29 2.14 -24.85
N ASN A 188 6.52 2.66 -23.90
CA ASN A 188 6.00 4.01 -24.03
C ASN A 188 7.15 5.02 -24.22
N ASN A 189 7.03 5.92 -25.19
CA ASN A 189 8.10 6.84 -25.56
C ASN A 189 8.63 7.69 -24.41
N LYS A 190 7.77 8.14 -23.48
CA LYS A 190 8.21 8.91 -22.30
C LYS A 190 9.11 8.07 -21.41
N LEU A 191 8.72 6.81 -21.17
CA LEU A 191 9.48 5.88 -20.36
C LEU A 191 10.81 5.53 -21.03
N LEU A 192 10.78 5.23 -22.34
CA LEU A 192 11.97 4.90 -23.11
C LEU A 192 13.01 6.03 -23.04
N LEU A 193 12.58 7.27 -23.27
CA LEU A 193 13.48 8.44 -23.19
C LEU A 193 14.09 8.60 -21.81
N GLU A 194 13.33 8.40 -20.74
CA GLU A 194 13.84 8.50 -19.37
C GLU A 194 14.87 7.41 -19.06
N LEU A 195 14.69 6.18 -19.59
CA LEU A 195 15.62 5.07 -19.38
C LEU A 195 16.93 5.23 -20.18
N ILE A 196 16.87 5.79 -21.40
CA ILE A 196 18.05 5.99 -22.26
C ILE A 196 18.92 7.14 -21.76
N HIS A 197 18.33 8.17 -21.16
CA HIS A 197 19.05 9.36 -20.72
C HIS A 197 19.61 9.27 -19.29
N LYS A 198 19.51 8.11 -18.65
CA LYS A 198 20.03 7.83 -17.34
C LYS A 198 21.39 7.14 -17.40
#